data_92ff3a82aab8672c78700060ac69cfce
#
_entry.id   92ff3a82aab8672c78700060ac69cfce
#
_cell.length_a   1.000
_cell.length_b   1.000
_cell.length_c   1.000
_cell.angle_alpha   90.00
_cell.angle_beta   90.00
_cell.angle_gamma   90.00
#
_symmetry.space_group_name_H-M   'P 1'
#
loop_
_entity.id
_entity.type
_entity.pdbx_description
1 polymer ?
#
loop_
_entity_poly.entity_id
_entity_poly.type
_entity_poly.pdbx_seq_one_letter_code
_entity_poly.pdbx_strand_id
1 'polypeptide(L)'
;MRLSVSPDTFPPRGHEAKRLSIVDAAAGVFCREGFAGANIDLIAAEAGVSRQTIYNHHGDKEKLFVAVVRDLTERCNAGIFATIATFPDQPKDFEADLIGFAVRLNQNCICNRDGKFLRKLIQTEGERYPELFAEWREQGPGRTWPAMAARFARLAYGGYLAIEDPDVAARQFLGLVNAELQTTFMLGGTPREEEVLQSATNGVRTFLRAFGKRRSAASVEKQSALASA
;
A
#
# COMPACT_ATOMS: atom_id res chain seq x y z
N MET A 1 15.12 -14.19 38.16
CA MET A 1 15.82 -14.79 37.01
C MET A 1 15.05 -14.40 35.75
N ARG A 2 15.50 -13.36 35.04
CA ARG A 2 14.82 -12.80 33.88
C ARG A 2 15.43 -13.43 32.63
N LEU A 3 14.63 -14.19 31.89
CA LEU A 3 14.99 -14.65 30.55
C LEU A 3 14.54 -13.57 29.55
N SER A 4 15.49 -12.76 29.08
CA SER A 4 15.32 -11.90 27.92
C SER A 4 15.50 -12.74 26.66
N VAL A 5 14.42 -13.02 25.98
CA VAL A 5 14.47 -13.59 24.63
C VAL A 5 14.57 -12.40 23.65
N SER A 6 15.78 -12.16 23.15
CA SER A 6 15.99 -11.31 21.98
C SER A 6 15.46 -12.04 20.75
N PRO A 7 14.74 -11.38 19.82
CA PRO A 7 14.43 -11.99 18.53
C PRO A 7 15.74 -12.12 17.75
N ASP A 8 16.21 -13.34 17.56
CA ASP A 8 17.31 -13.67 16.67
C ASP A 8 16.96 -13.32 15.22
N THR A 9 17.28 -12.10 14.81
CA THR A 9 17.40 -11.75 13.40
C THR A 9 18.73 -12.31 12.90
N PHE A 10 18.74 -13.58 12.50
CA PHE A 10 19.88 -14.13 11.77
C PHE A 10 20.04 -13.33 10.47
N PRO A 11 21.26 -12.82 10.17
CA PRO A 11 21.51 -12.21 8.87
C PRO A 11 21.22 -13.25 7.77
N PRO A 12 20.58 -12.88 6.66
CA PRO A 12 20.27 -13.81 5.60
C PRO A 12 21.54 -14.53 5.16
N ARG A 13 21.49 -15.86 5.07
CA ARG A 13 22.62 -16.67 4.60
C ARG A 13 23.04 -16.12 3.24
N GLY A 14 24.34 -16.09 2.92
CA GLY A 14 24.90 -15.39 1.76
C GLY A 14 24.21 -15.64 0.41
N HIS A 15 23.54 -16.78 0.23
CA HIS A 15 22.72 -17.10 -0.94
C HIS A 15 21.42 -16.26 -0.99
N GLU A 16 20.73 -16.12 0.13
CA GLU A 16 19.48 -15.33 0.23
C GLU A 16 19.77 -13.83 0.09
N ALA A 17 20.86 -13.34 0.70
CA ALA A 17 21.26 -11.94 0.55
C ALA A 17 21.57 -11.59 -0.92
N LYS A 18 22.23 -12.50 -1.66
CA LYS A 18 22.49 -12.32 -3.09
C LYS A 18 21.19 -12.33 -3.91
N ARG A 19 20.25 -13.25 -3.60
CA ARG A 19 18.94 -13.30 -4.27
C ARG A 19 18.19 -11.97 -4.12
N LEU A 20 18.12 -11.43 -2.90
CA LEU A 20 17.48 -10.15 -2.63
C LEU A 20 18.18 -8.98 -3.33
N SER A 21 19.51 -8.94 -3.34
CA SER A 21 20.29 -7.91 -4.05
C SER A 21 20.01 -7.94 -5.56
N ILE A 22 19.89 -9.12 -6.17
CA ILE A 22 19.55 -9.27 -7.59
C ILE A 22 18.15 -8.74 -7.87
N VAL A 23 17.16 -9.12 -7.06
CA VAL A 23 15.76 -8.69 -7.23
C VAL A 23 15.63 -7.17 -7.09
N ASP A 24 16.33 -6.57 -6.13
CA ASP A 24 16.31 -5.11 -5.90
C ASP A 24 16.93 -4.32 -7.05
N ALA A 25 18.10 -4.76 -7.54
CA ALA A 25 18.74 -4.17 -8.71
C ALA A 25 17.86 -4.33 -9.97
N ALA A 26 17.31 -5.54 -10.19
CA ALA A 26 16.43 -5.83 -11.31
C ALA A 26 15.16 -4.97 -11.29
N ALA A 27 14.56 -4.74 -10.12
CA ALA A 27 13.41 -3.84 -9.97
C ALA A 27 13.73 -2.42 -10.47
N GLY A 28 14.89 -1.88 -10.09
CA GLY A 28 15.36 -0.58 -10.55
C GLY A 28 15.56 -0.53 -12.06
N VAL A 29 16.24 -1.53 -12.64
CA VAL A 29 16.52 -1.61 -14.08
C VAL A 29 15.22 -1.77 -14.88
N PHE A 30 14.33 -2.71 -14.51
CA PHE A 30 13.04 -2.87 -15.19
C PHE A 30 12.17 -1.61 -15.13
N CYS A 31 12.21 -0.87 -14.02
CA CYS A 31 11.46 0.38 -13.93
C CYS A 31 12.03 1.51 -14.80
N ARG A 32 13.34 1.55 -15.01
CA ARG A 32 13.96 2.58 -15.85
C ARG A 32 13.86 2.25 -17.34
N GLU A 33 14.23 1.03 -17.71
CA GLU A 33 14.45 0.61 -19.10
C GLU A 33 13.24 -0.14 -19.69
N GLY A 34 12.22 -0.47 -18.87
CA GLY A 34 11.17 -1.42 -19.24
C GLY A 34 11.69 -2.86 -19.34
N PHE A 35 10.81 -3.84 -19.55
CA PHE A 35 11.23 -5.25 -19.70
C PHE A 35 12.10 -5.43 -20.96
N ALA A 36 11.69 -4.85 -22.10
CA ALA A 36 12.39 -5.03 -23.36
C ALA A 36 13.81 -4.46 -23.33
N GLY A 37 13.98 -3.23 -22.81
CA GLY A 37 15.27 -2.53 -22.74
C GLY A 37 16.20 -3.01 -21.64
N ALA A 38 15.66 -3.69 -20.61
CA ALA A 38 16.47 -4.17 -19.49
C ALA A 38 17.50 -5.22 -19.94
N ASN A 39 18.73 -5.05 -19.47
CA ASN A 39 19.87 -5.91 -19.78
C ASN A 39 20.38 -6.62 -18.51
N ILE A 40 20.61 -7.92 -18.61
CA ILE A 40 21.15 -8.74 -17.50
C ILE A 40 22.56 -8.26 -17.07
N ASP A 41 23.36 -7.72 -17.98
CA ASP A 41 24.68 -7.17 -17.64
C ASP A 41 24.57 -5.94 -16.72
N LEU A 42 23.60 -5.06 -17.01
CA LEU A 42 23.32 -3.90 -16.17
C LEU A 42 22.82 -4.32 -14.79
N ILE A 43 21.89 -5.29 -14.74
CA ILE A 43 21.39 -5.85 -13.49
C ILE A 43 22.53 -6.48 -12.67
N ALA A 44 23.40 -7.25 -13.32
CA ALA A 44 24.55 -7.88 -12.67
C ALA A 44 25.50 -6.84 -12.06
N ALA A 45 25.80 -5.78 -12.82
CA ALA A 45 26.64 -4.68 -12.36
C ALA A 45 26.03 -3.96 -11.14
N GLU A 46 24.72 -3.61 -11.20
CA GLU A 46 24.03 -2.93 -10.09
C GLU A 46 23.86 -3.83 -8.85
N ALA A 47 23.66 -5.15 -9.05
CA ALA A 47 23.58 -6.11 -7.95
C ALA A 47 24.93 -6.50 -7.35
N GLY A 48 26.06 -6.13 -7.99
CA GLY A 48 27.40 -6.52 -7.57
C GLY A 48 27.67 -8.03 -7.72
N VAL A 49 27.08 -8.67 -8.72
CA VAL A 49 27.22 -10.13 -8.98
C VAL A 49 27.60 -10.40 -10.43
N SER A 50 27.99 -11.65 -10.75
CA SER A 50 28.21 -12.08 -12.14
C SER A 50 26.88 -12.39 -12.84
N ARG A 51 26.86 -12.27 -14.19
CA ARG A 51 25.72 -12.75 -15.02
C ARG A 51 25.37 -14.21 -14.70
N GLN A 52 26.38 -15.06 -14.56
CA GLN A 52 26.20 -16.48 -14.24
C GLN A 52 25.48 -16.66 -12.90
N THR A 53 25.75 -15.77 -11.92
CA THR A 53 25.03 -15.77 -10.64
C THR A 53 23.55 -15.50 -10.83
N ILE A 54 23.19 -14.53 -11.67
CA ILE A 54 21.77 -14.22 -11.97
C ILE A 54 21.08 -15.43 -12.63
N TYR A 55 21.72 -16.03 -13.65
CA TYR A 55 21.16 -17.21 -14.31
C TYR A 55 21.02 -18.41 -13.38
N ASN A 56 21.97 -18.62 -12.48
CA ASN A 56 21.90 -19.69 -11.48
C ASN A 56 20.75 -19.50 -10.48
N HIS A 57 20.41 -18.25 -10.13
CA HIS A 57 19.33 -17.94 -9.18
C HIS A 57 17.95 -17.87 -9.83
N HIS A 58 17.85 -17.34 -11.03
CA HIS A 58 16.56 -16.99 -11.66
C HIS A 58 16.32 -17.66 -13.01
N GLY A 59 17.34 -18.29 -13.62
CA GLY A 59 17.24 -18.99 -14.90
C GLY A 59 17.32 -18.05 -16.10
N ASP A 60 16.36 -17.16 -16.28
CA ASP A 60 16.29 -16.22 -17.40
C ASP A 60 15.72 -14.85 -16.98
N LYS A 61 15.73 -13.90 -17.92
CA LYS A 61 15.23 -12.52 -17.67
C LYS A 61 13.75 -12.50 -17.34
N GLU A 62 12.95 -13.38 -17.94
CA GLU A 62 11.51 -13.43 -17.73
C GLU A 62 11.17 -13.97 -16.33
N LYS A 63 11.83 -15.04 -15.89
CA LYS A 63 11.68 -15.57 -14.54
C LYS A 63 12.15 -14.58 -13.48
N LEU A 64 13.25 -13.85 -13.77
CA LEU A 64 13.70 -12.75 -12.91
C LEU A 64 12.64 -11.64 -12.82
N PHE A 65 12.01 -11.27 -13.93
CA PHE A 65 10.93 -10.26 -13.94
C PHE A 65 9.73 -10.70 -13.09
N VAL A 66 9.30 -11.96 -13.26
CA VAL A 66 8.23 -12.54 -12.43
C VAL A 66 8.60 -12.52 -10.94
N ALA A 67 9.84 -12.88 -10.61
CA ALA A 67 10.34 -12.85 -9.23
C ALA A 67 10.32 -11.42 -8.65
N VAL A 68 10.69 -10.41 -9.45
CA VAL A 68 10.65 -9.00 -9.07
C VAL A 68 9.22 -8.54 -8.76
N VAL A 69 8.26 -8.84 -9.65
CA VAL A 69 6.86 -8.43 -9.43
C VAL A 69 6.28 -9.08 -8.18
N ARG A 70 6.56 -10.37 -7.95
CA ARG A 70 6.10 -11.09 -6.75
C ARG A 70 6.71 -10.51 -5.47
N ASP A 71 8.02 -10.28 -5.45
CA ASP A 71 8.72 -9.70 -4.30
C ASP A 71 8.22 -8.27 -3.97
N LEU A 72 8.06 -7.42 -4.99
CA LEU A 72 7.45 -6.09 -4.80
C LEU A 72 6.03 -6.19 -4.25
N THR A 73 5.24 -7.16 -4.71
CA THR A 73 3.87 -7.39 -4.21
C THR A 73 3.88 -7.78 -2.73
N GLU A 74 4.75 -8.69 -2.32
CA GLU A 74 4.89 -9.11 -0.93
C GLU A 74 5.30 -7.95 -0.02
N ARG A 75 6.30 -7.16 -0.44
CA ARG A 75 6.77 -5.99 0.33
C ARG A 75 5.69 -4.92 0.43
N CYS A 76 4.99 -4.62 -0.66
CA CYS A 76 3.85 -3.69 -0.65
C CYS A 76 2.74 -4.18 0.30
N ASN A 77 2.39 -5.47 0.26
CA ASN A 77 1.41 -6.04 1.15
C ASN A 77 1.82 -5.91 2.62
N ALA A 78 3.07 -6.24 2.96
CA ALA A 78 3.57 -6.10 4.32
C ALA A 78 3.43 -4.65 4.83
N GLY A 79 3.78 -3.65 3.99
CA GLY A 79 3.62 -2.23 4.30
C GLY A 79 2.15 -1.82 4.47
N ILE A 80 1.27 -2.32 3.61
CA ILE A 80 -0.19 -2.06 3.69
C ILE A 80 -0.76 -2.67 4.97
N PHE A 81 -0.47 -3.94 5.28
CA PHE A 81 -0.98 -4.58 6.50
C PHE A 81 -0.46 -3.93 7.77
N ALA A 82 0.83 -3.53 7.80
CA ALA A 82 1.37 -2.76 8.91
C ALA A 82 0.64 -1.42 9.09
N THR A 83 0.29 -0.74 7.99
CA THR A 83 -0.49 0.50 8.04
C THR A 83 -1.93 0.24 8.48
N ILE A 84 -2.60 -0.81 7.98
CA ILE A 84 -3.96 -1.21 8.41
C ILE A 84 -3.99 -1.53 9.91
N ALA A 85 -2.91 -2.06 10.47
CA ALA A 85 -2.81 -2.31 11.91
C ALA A 85 -2.88 -1.01 12.75
N THR A 86 -2.58 0.15 12.17
CA THR A 86 -2.71 1.48 12.80
C THR A 86 -4.06 2.16 12.57
N PHE A 87 -5.05 1.41 12.06
CA PHE A 87 -6.39 1.96 11.79
C PHE A 87 -7.07 2.41 13.09
N PRO A 88 -7.78 3.57 13.11
CA PRO A 88 -8.43 4.09 14.31
C PRO A 88 -9.74 3.34 14.61
N ASP A 89 -9.64 2.16 15.21
CA ASP A 89 -10.82 1.34 15.57
C ASP A 89 -11.67 2.00 16.70
N GLN A 90 -11.05 2.86 17.52
CA GLN A 90 -11.71 3.63 18.60
C GLN A 90 -11.24 5.10 18.56
N PRO A 91 -11.70 5.87 17.58
CA PRO A 91 -11.21 7.22 17.36
C PRO A 91 -11.63 8.18 18.48
N LYS A 92 -10.70 9.08 18.88
CA LYS A 92 -10.99 10.22 19.78
C LYS A 92 -11.53 11.40 19.00
N ASP A 93 -10.86 11.75 17.91
CA ASP A 93 -11.32 12.69 16.90
C ASP A 93 -11.41 11.93 15.58
N PHE A 94 -12.65 11.56 15.20
CA PHE A 94 -12.86 10.63 14.09
C PHE A 94 -12.36 11.17 12.75
N GLU A 95 -12.56 12.46 12.47
CA GLU A 95 -12.07 13.06 11.23
C GLU A 95 -10.54 13.14 11.23
N ALA A 96 -9.94 13.69 12.29
CA ALA A 96 -8.49 13.84 12.38
C ALA A 96 -7.75 12.49 12.38
N ASP A 97 -8.26 11.50 13.13
CA ASP A 97 -7.66 10.16 13.20
C ASP A 97 -7.72 9.45 11.85
N LEU A 98 -8.83 9.60 11.11
CA LEU A 98 -9.00 9.00 9.79
C LEU A 98 -8.14 9.72 8.73
N ILE A 99 -7.97 11.05 8.81
CA ILE A 99 -7.02 11.80 7.97
C ILE A 99 -5.59 11.31 8.23
N GLY A 100 -5.17 11.22 9.48
CA GLY A 100 -3.85 10.73 9.84
C GLY A 100 -3.59 9.30 9.32
N PHE A 101 -4.59 8.43 9.39
CA PHE A 101 -4.53 7.10 8.79
C PHE A 101 -4.38 7.16 7.26
N ALA A 102 -5.17 7.98 6.56
CA ALA A 102 -5.12 8.13 5.10
C ALA A 102 -3.75 8.67 4.63
N VAL A 103 -3.15 9.62 5.37
CA VAL A 103 -1.79 10.12 5.10
C VAL A 103 -0.77 9.00 5.20
N ARG A 104 -0.78 8.22 6.30
CA ARG A 104 0.12 7.06 6.45
C ARG A 104 -0.06 6.03 5.35
N LEU A 105 -1.31 5.76 4.96
CA LEU A 105 -1.63 4.82 3.89
C LEU A 105 -1.03 5.28 2.56
N ASN A 106 -1.18 6.55 2.20
CA ASN A 106 -0.60 7.10 0.99
C ASN A 106 0.94 7.08 1.03
N GLN A 107 1.56 7.52 2.13
CA GLN A 107 3.01 7.58 2.27
C GLN A 107 3.64 6.18 2.23
N ASN A 108 3.11 5.23 3.01
CA ASN A 108 3.72 3.92 3.21
C ASN A 108 3.44 2.94 2.07
N CYS A 109 2.33 3.12 1.34
CA CYS A 109 1.87 2.12 0.37
C CYS A 109 1.95 2.60 -1.08
N ILE A 110 1.69 3.89 -1.32
CA ILE A 110 1.55 4.44 -2.67
C ILE A 110 2.76 5.28 -3.06
N CYS A 111 3.25 6.12 -2.15
CA CYS A 111 4.35 7.05 -2.40
C CYS A 111 5.74 6.43 -2.18
N ASN A 112 5.84 5.26 -1.52
CA ASN A 112 7.11 4.60 -1.28
C ASN A 112 7.72 4.05 -2.58
N ARG A 113 9.01 3.69 -2.54
CA ARG A 113 9.78 3.18 -3.70
C ARG A 113 9.12 1.96 -4.33
N ASP A 114 8.76 0.96 -3.54
CA ASP A 114 8.24 -0.32 -4.02
C ASP A 114 6.85 -0.16 -4.66
N GLY A 115 5.98 0.65 -4.04
CA GLY A 115 4.67 0.99 -4.60
C GLY A 115 4.76 1.73 -5.93
N LYS A 116 5.75 2.63 -6.09
CA LYS A 116 6.01 3.30 -7.37
C LYS A 116 6.50 2.31 -8.42
N PHE A 117 7.43 1.44 -8.08
CA PHE A 117 7.98 0.44 -8.99
C PHE A 117 6.89 -0.52 -9.45
N LEU A 118 6.13 -1.09 -8.52
CA LEU A 118 5.06 -2.03 -8.84
C LEU A 118 4.01 -1.38 -9.76
N ARG A 119 3.56 -0.17 -9.44
CA ARG A 119 2.60 0.57 -10.28
C ARG A 119 3.14 0.81 -11.69
N LYS A 120 4.41 1.22 -11.83
CA LYS A 120 5.03 1.45 -13.13
C LYS A 120 5.07 0.14 -13.93
N LEU A 121 5.49 -0.96 -13.34
CA LEU A 121 5.54 -2.26 -14.01
C LEU A 121 4.14 -2.73 -14.45
N ILE A 122 3.11 -2.51 -13.63
CA ILE A 122 1.72 -2.82 -14.02
C ILE A 122 1.30 -1.99 -15.23
N GLN A 123 1.62 -0.69 -15.24
CA GLN A 123 1.23 0.21 -16.34
C GLN A 123 1.96 -0.09 -17.64
N THR A 124 3.23 -0.48 -17.58
CA THR A 124 4.06 -0.68 -18.80
C THR A 124 4.02 -2.10 -19.34
N GLU A 125 3.84 -3.10 -18.47
CA GLU A 125 3.97 -4.51 -18.83
C GLU A 125 2.67 -5.31 -18.61
N GLY A 126 1.59 -4.66 -18.13
CA GLY A 126 0.33 -5.34 -17.78
C GLY A 126 -0.32 -6.08 -18.93
N GLU A 127 -0.28 -5.52 -20.14
CA GLU A 127 -0.80 -6.16 -21.35
C GLU A 127 0.05 -7.35 -21.80
N ARG A 128 1.35 -7.30 -21.53
CA ARG A 128 2.29 -8.36 -21.92
C ARG A 128 2.24 -9.57 -20.99
N TYR A 129 1.96 -9.35 -19.70
CA TYR A 129 1.94 -10.38 -18.67
C TYR A 129 0.60 -10.46 -17.95
N PRO A 130 -0.52 -10.71 -18.64
CA PRO A 130 -1.86 -10.61 -18.05
C PRO A 130 -2.07 -11.59 -16.89
N GLU A 131 -1.51 -12.81 -16.95
CA GLU A 131 -1.63 -13.79 -15.87
C GLU A 131 -0.86 -13.39 -14.63
N LEU A 132 0.34 -12.81 -14.77
CA LEU A 132 1.14 -12.32 -13.65
C LEU A 132 0.43 -11.20 -12.92
N PHE A 133 -0.20 -10.28 -13.64
CA PHE A 133 -0.93 -9.17 -13.03
C PHE A 133 -2.34 -9.56 -12.57
N ALA A 134 -2.92 -10.65 -13.07
CA ALA A 134 -4.08 -11.29 -12.46
C ALA A 134 -3.70 -11.89 -11.08
N GLU A 135 -2.56 -12.59 -10.99
CA GLU A 135 -2.01 -13.07 -9.71
C GLU A 135 -1.74 -11.91 -8.74
N TRP A 136 -1.12 -10.82 -9.22
CA TRP A 136 -0.94 -9.62 -8.41
C TRP A 136 -2.27 -9.05 -7.88
N ARG A 137 -3.31 -9.00 -8.70
CA ARG A 137 -4.63 -8.50 -8.28
C ARG A 137 -5.23 -9.34 -7.16
N GLU A 138 -5.04 -10.65 -7.19
CA GLU A 138 -5.51 -11.56 -6.15
C GLU A 138 -4.68 -11.45 -4.87
N GLN A 139 -3.36 -11.45 -4.99
CA GLN A 139 -2.45 -11.46 -3.85
C GLN A 139 -2.29 -10.07 -3.20
N GLY A 140 -2.41 -8.99 -3.95
CA GLY A 140 -2.34 -7.61 -3.49
C GLY A 140 -3.71 -7.07 -3.10
N PRO A 141 -4.42 -6.38 -4.01
CA PRO A 141 -5.75 -5.81 -3.73
C PRO A 141 -6.76 -6.83 -3.18
N GLY A 142 -6.76 -8.06 -3.70
CA GLY A 142 -7.66 -9.14 -3.27
C GLY A 142 -7.54 -9.50 -1.79
N ARG A 143 -6.39 -9.24 -1.17
CA ARG A 143 -6.16 -9.47 0.27
C ARG A 143 -6.30 -8.20 1.10
N THR A 144 -5.83 -7.07 0.57
CA THR A 144 -5.75 -5.82 1.33
C THR A 144 -7.09 -5.09 1.40
N TRP A 145 -7.90 -5.14 0.36
CA TRP A 145 -9.23 -4.52 0.36
C TRP A 145 -10.20 -5.16 1.37
N PRO A 146 -10.35 -6.49 1.45
CA PRO A 146 -11.16 -7.10 2.50
C PRO A 146 -10.66 -6.79 3.92
N ALA A 147 -9.34 -6.70 4.11
CA ALA A 147 -8.78 -6.30 5.40
C ALA A 147 -9.18 -4.88 5.80
N MET A 148 -9.20 -3.94 4.83
CA MET A 148 -9.71 -2.58 5.03
C MET A 148 -11.23 -2.58 5.27
N ALA A 149 -11.99 -3.34 4.49
CA ALA A 149 -13.45 -3.46 4.64
C ALA A 149 -13.83 -3.93 6.06
N ALA A 150 -13.08 -4.89 6.62
CA ALA A 150 -13.30 -5.35 7.99
C ALA A 150 -13.12 -4.23 9.04
N ARG A 151 -12.22 -3.26 8.81
CA ARG A 151 -12.06 -2.09 9.70
C ARG A 151 -13.27 -1.15 9.59
N PHE A 152 -13.75 -0.88 8.39
CA PHE A 152 -14.95 -0.07 8.18
C PHE A 152 -16.21 -0.73 8.74
N ALA A 153 -16.35 -2.05 8.62
CA ALA A 153 -17.45 -2.79 9.25
C ALA A 153 -17.46 -2.60 10.78
N ARG A 154 -16.30 -2.59 11.44
CA ARG A 154 -16.20 -2.32 12.88
C ARG A 154 -16.63 -0.90 13.22
N LEU A 155 -16.22 0.11 12.43
CA LEU A 155 -16.67 1.48 12.64
C LEU A 155 -18.17 1.66 12.43
N ALA A 156 -18.75 0.93 11.46
CA ALA A 156 -20.19 0.91 11.24
C ALA A 156 -20.92 0.26 12.43
N TYR A 157 -20.43 -0.88 12.93
CA TYR A 157 -20.96 -1.53 14.12
C TYR A 157 -20.85 -0.64 15.36
N GLY A 158 -19.72 0.07 15.52
CA GLY A 158 -19.49 1.07 16.59
C GLY A 158 -20.32 2.36 16.45
N GLY A 159 -21.10 2.49 15.38
CA GLY A 159 -22.00 3.63 15.16
C GLY A 159 -21.33 4.90 14.66
N TYR A 160 -20.09 4.83 14.19
CA TYR A 160 -19.37 5.98 13.58
C TYR A 160 -19.78 6.21 12.14
N LEU A 161 -20.12 5.14 11.41
CA LEU A 161 -20.43 5.15 9.99
C LEU A 161 -21.79 4.49 9.72
N ALA A 162 -22.44 4.89 8.61
CA ALA A 162 -23.62 4.27 8.04
C ALA A 162 -23.20 3.61 6.72
N ILE A 163 -22.73 2.37 6.77
CA ILE A 163 -22.21 1.61 5.64
C ILE A 163 -23.09 0.38 5.44
N GLU A 164 -23.62 0.22 4.23
CA GLU A 164 -24.36 -0.98 3.82
C GLU A 164 -23.42 -2.07 3.30
N ASP A 165 -22.44 -1.67 2.49
CA ASP A 165 -21.42 -2.57 1.91
C ASP A 165 -20.01 -2.09 2.29
N PRO A 166 -19.33 -2.76 3.24
CA PRO A 166 -17.99 -2.41 3.65
C PRO A 166 -16.92 -2.56 2.55
N ASP A 167 -17.09 -3.48 1.60
CA ASP A 167 -16.16 -3.67 0.49
C ASP A 167 -16.23 -2.51 -0.50
N VAL A 168 -17.44 -2.03 -0.80
CA VAL A 168 -17.65 -0.82 -1.61
C VAL A 168 -17.06 0.38 -0.90
N ALA A 169 -17.36 0.56 0.38
CA ALA A 169 -16.85 1.68 1.17
C ALA A 169 -15.31 1.69 1.22
N ALA A 170 -14.66 0.53 1.38
CA ALA A 170 -13.20 0.42 1.37
C ALA A 170 -12.60 0.88 0.03
N ARG A 171 -13.14 0.43 -1.09
CA ARG A 171 -12.66 0.83 -2.43
C ARG A 171 -12.88 2.32 -2.69
N GLN A 172 -14.04 2.85 -2.30
CA GLN A 172 -14.34 4.27 -2.44
C GLN A 172 -13.46 5.14 -1.55
N PHE A 173 -13.20 4.73 -0.30
CA PHE A 173 -12.26 5.42 0.57
C PHE A 173 -10.88 5.52 -0.06
N LEU A 174 -10.32 4.39 -0.52
CA LEU A 174 -9.02 4.35 -1.18
C LEU A 174 -8.97 5.23 -2.43
N GLY A 175 -10.03 5.23 -3.25
CA GLY A 175 -10.16 6.11 -4.41
C GLY A 175 -10.16 7.59 -4.03
N LEU A 176 -10.94 7.97 -3.02
CA LEU A 176 -11.09 9.35 -2.58
C LEU A 176 -9.82 9.94 -1.97
N VAL A 177 -9.14 9.20 -1.08
CA VAL A 177 -7.96 9.73 -0.34
C VAL A 177 -6.72 9.92 -1.21
N ASN A 178 -6.70 9.36 -2.41
CA ASN A 178 -5.60 9.56 -3.36
C ASN A 178 -6.04 10.16 -4.71
N ALA A 179 -7.30 10.59 -4.84
CA ALA A 179 -7.86 11.08 -6.09
C ALA A 179 -7.05 12.22 -6.71
N GLU A 180 -6.64 13.19 -5.89
CA GLU A 180 -5.88 14.36 -6.36
C GLU A 180 -4.41 14.04 -6.71
N LEU A 181 -3.91 12.86 -6.29
CA LEU A 181 -2.54 12.41 -6.54
C LEU A 181 -2.39 11.61 -7.85
N GLN A 182 -3.52 11.23 -8.48
CA GLN A 182 -3.51 10.34 -9.65
C GLN A 182 -2.69 10.88 -10.81
N THR A 183 -2.82 12.17 -11.14
CA THR A 183 -2.07 12.79 -12.23
C THR A 183 -0.56 12.76 -11.96
N THR A 184 -0.14 13.08 -10.74
CA THR A 184 1.28 12.99 -10.33
C THR A 184 1.80 11.57 -10.47
N PHE A 185 1.00 10.57 -10.08
CA PHE A 185 1.37 9.16 -10.22
C PHE A 185 1.45 8.70 -11.67
N MET A 186 0.51 9.12 -12.52
CA MET A 186 0.53 8.79 -13.96
C MET A 186 1.78 9.33 -14.66
N LEU A 187 2.25 10.50 -14.24
CA LEU A 187 3.47 11.12 -14.76
C LEU A 187 4.76 10.59 -14.11
N GLY A 188 4.67 9.57 -13.25
CA GLY A 188 5.82 8.99 -12.55
C GLY A 188 6.39 9.86 -11.43
N GLY A 189 5.71 10.96 -11.09
CA GLY A 189 6.10 11.90 -10.05
C GLY A 189 5.93 11.36 -8.63
N THR A 190 6.46 12.13 -7.67
CA THR A 190 6.25 11.93 -6.23
C THR A 190 5.51 13.13 -5.69
N PRO A 191 4.32 12.97 -5.11
CA PRO A 191 3.61 14.06 -4.46
C PRO A 191 4.42 14.62 -3.29
N ARG A 192 4.30 15.93 -3.06
CA ARG A 192 4.82 16.59 -1.86
C ARG A 192 3.96 16.20 -0.65
N GLU A 193 4.51 16.31 0.55
CA GLU A 193 3.78 15.99 1.79
C GLU A 193 2.49 16.79 1.94
N GLU A 194 2.51 18.07 1.55
CA GLU A 194 1.34 18.94 1.56
C GLU A 194 0.23 18.44 0.61
N GLU A 195 0.59 17.96 -0.57
CA GLU A 195 -0.36 17.40 -1.54
C GLU A 195 -0.97 16.10 -1.03
N VAL A 196 -0.17 15.26 -0.36
CA VAL A 196 -0.65 14.03 0.28
C VAL A 196 -1.64 14.36 1.41
N LEU A 197 -1.30 15.33 2.28
CA LEU A 197 -2.19 15.77 3.36
C LEU A 197 -3.48 16.37 2.81
N GLN A 198 -3.40 17.22 1.80
CA GLN A 198 -4.56 17.85 1.16
C GLN A 198 -5.50 16.82 0.56
N SER A 199 -4.96 15.89 -0.26
CA SER A 199 -5.74 14.81 -0.88
C SER A 199 -6.39 13.91 0.16
N ALA A 200 -5.65 13.51 1.20
CA ALA A 200 -6.19 12.72 2.31
C ALA A 200 -7.33 13.47 3.03
N THR A 201 -7.14 14.76 3.32
CA THR A 201 -8.14 15.60 4.01
C THR A 201 -9.43 15.72 3.18
N ASN A 202 -9.32 16.06 1.90
CA ASN A 202 -10.46 16.21 1.01
C ASN A 202 -11.18 14.86 0.81
N GLY A 203 -10.42 13.79 0.62
CA GLY A 203 -10.96 12.44 0.45
C GLY A 203 -11.71 11.95 1.69
N VAL A 204 -11.13 12.11 2.89
CA VAL A 204 -11.78 11.74 4.16
C VAL A 204 -13.04 12.55 4.39
N ARG A 205 -13.01 13.86 4.20
CA ARG A 205 -14.20 14.71 4.38
C ARG A 205 -15.33 14.34 3.42
N THR A 206 -14.99 14.01 2.16
CA THR A 206 -15.96 13.53 1.18
C THR A 206 -16.53 12.18 1.61
N PHE A 207 -15.70 11.26 2.05
CA PHE A 207 -16.12 9.97 2.58
C PHE A 207 -17.06 10.11 3.78
N LEU A 208 -16.72 10.97 4.75
CA LEU A 208 -17.53 11.20 5.93
C LEU A 208 -18.87 11.89 5.62
N ARG A 209 -18.94 12.71 4.59
CA ARG A 209 -20.23 13.27 4.11
C ARG A 209 -21.14 12.20 3.54
N ALA A 210 -20.57 11.19 2.88
CA ALA A 210 -21.32 10.09 2.26
C ALA A 210 -21.71 9.02 3.29
N PHE A 211 -20.79 8.62 4.16
CA PHE A 211 -20.91 7.46 5.04
C PHE A 211 -20.93 7.79 6.54
N GLY A 212 -20.65 9.03 6.93
CA GLY A 212 -20.71 9.44 8.33
C GLY A 212 -22.14 9.37 8.87
N LYS A 213 -22.29 8.83 10.08
CA LYS A 213 -23.59 8.83 10.74
C LYS A 213 -23.97 10.26 11.08
N ARG A 214 -25.05 10.76 10.48
CA ARG A 214 -25.60 12.08 10.87
C ARG A 214 -25.98 12.02 12.36
N ARG A 215 -25.35 12.84 13.19
CA ARG A 215 -25.83 13.05 14.54
C ARG A 215 -27.28 13.58 14.40
N SER A 216 -28.25 12.83 14.90
CA SER A 216 -29.63 13.33 14.93
C SER A 216 -29.66 14.57 15.82
N ALA A 217 -30.39 15.60 15.41
CA ALA A 217 -30.56 16.85 16.18
C ALA A 217 -30.93 16.60 17.64
N ALA A 218 -31.66 15.52 17.93
CA ALA A 218 -32.04 15.08 19.27
C ALA A 218 -30.86 14.71 20.20
N SER A 219 -29.70 14.28 19.66
CA SER A 219 -28.52 13.98 20.49
C SER A 219 -27.71 15.23 20.85
N VAL A 220 -27.80 16.28 20.05
CA VAL A 220 -27.16 17.59 20.34
C VAL A 220 -27.92 18.32 21.44
N GLU A 221 -29.26 18.29 21.41
CA GLU A 221 -30.10 18.89 22.46
C GLU A 221 -29.92 18.22 23.84
N LYS A 222 -29.78 16.88 23.87
CA LYS A 222 -29.53 16.18 25.13
C LYS A 222 -28.17 16.49 25.76
N GLN A 223 -27.10 16.67 24.95
CA GLN A 223 -25.80 17.08 25.48
C GLN A 223 -25.76 18.53 25.91
N SER A 224 -26.46 19.41 25.21
CA SER A 224 -26.59 20.84 25.61
C SER A 224 -27.39 20.99 26.90
N ALA A 225 -28.44 20.17 27.10
CA ALA A 225 -29.22 20.17 28.33
C ALA A 225 -28.44 19.61 29.54
N LEU A 226 -27.55 18.63 29.34
CA LEU A 226 -26.68 18.09 30.40
C LEU A 226 -25.49 18.97 30.74
N ALA A 227 -25.07 19.88 29.86
CA ALA A 227 -23.98 20.83 30.09
C ALA A 227 -24.47 22.12 30.75
N SER A 228 -25.79 22.32 30.85
CA SER A 228 -26.44 23.51 31.43
C SER A 228 -27.10 23.24 32.81
N ALA A 229 -26.95 22.02 33.34
CA ALA A 229 -27.43 21.59 34.65
C ALA A 229 -26.24 21.31 35.59
#